data_d473c38daf21f8d73c4d0198fbaba2dc
#
_entry.id   d473c38daf21f8d73c4d0198fbaba2dc
#
_cell.length_a   1.000
_cell.length_b   1.000
_cell.length_c   1.000
_cell.angle_alpha   90.00
_cell.angle_beta   90.00
_cell.angle_gamma   90.00
#
_symmetry.space_group_name_H-M   'P 1'
#
loop_
_entity.id
_entity.type
_entity.pdbx_description
1 polymer ?
#
loop_
_entity_poly.entity_id
_entity_poly.type
_entity_poly.pdbx_seq_one_letter_code
_entity_poly.pdbx_strand_id
1 'polypeptide(L)'
;HFRNTVSDFPLANKISDQINAERFVASHQTQPLLFIRIRPWQKEKVIEKLAAANIEYKEVAENAFAFTNTTSLQNSLELNKEAVIQDLNSQALAQLLLLVPTSVAHPIQVWDACAASGGKTILMFDTMSNIRMHLSDIRESILYNADKRLQEAGIRPASVQEIDLTEAFDIKKPFDFVFADVPCSGSGTWGRTPEQLAYFTEAQLNKYTQLQSQILHNIIPTVKLNGHLLFVTCSVYKDENEKNVEALIATGKFKVVKQQYFTGYDQQADTLFGALLEKITA
;
A
#
# COMPACT_ATOMS: atom_id res chain seq x y z
N HIS A 1 24.50 -6.33 -17.97
CA HIS A 1 23.38 -6.28 -18.93
C HIS A 1 22.29 -7.24 -18.46
N PHE A 2 21.19 -6.70 -17.99
CA PHE A 2 19.97 -7.48 -17.69
C PHE A 2 19.41 -7.97 -19.04
N ARG A 3 19.37 -9.27 -19.29
CA ARG A 3 18.98 -9.84 -20.57
C ARG A 3 17.47 -9.97 -20.80
N ASN A 4 16.63 -9.45 -19.88
CA ASN A 4 15.17 -9.39 -20.01
C ASN A 4 14.46 -10.74 -20.19
N THR A 5 15.08 -11.81 -19.77
CA THR A 5 14.42 -13.10 -19.67
C THR A 5 13.94 -13.34 -18.23
N VAL A 6 12.91 -14.13 -18.08
CA VAL A 6 12.38 -14.45 -16.73
C VAL A 6 13.46 -15.03 -15.83
N SER A 7 14.37 -15.83 -16.39
CA SER A 7 15.50 -16.43 -15.65
C SER A 7 16.51 -15.42 -15.10
N ASP A 8 16.55 -14.22 -15.64
CA ASP A 8 17.44 -13.15 -15.16
C ASP A 8 16.86 -12.38 -13.97
N PHE A 9 15.54 -12.52 -13.72
CA PHE A 9 14.91 -11.88 -12.58
C PHE A 9 15.27 -12.63 -11.29
N PRO A 10 15.65 -11.93 -10.20
CA PRO A 10 16.00 -12.57 -8.95
C PRO A 10 14.89 -13.50 -8.46
N LEU A 11 15.23 -14.75 -8.13
CA LEU A 11 14.30 -15.75 -7.60
C LEU A 11 13.03 -15.91 -8.46
N ALA A 12 13.19 -15.92 -9.79
CA ALA A 12 12.10 -16.00 -10.75
C ALA A 12 11.11 -17.17 -10.48
N ASN A 13 11.63 -18.29 -9.96
CA ASN A 13 10.83 -19.46 -9.58
C ASN A 13 9.95 -19.25 -8.34
N LYS A 14 10.11 -18.12 -7.63
CA LYS A 14 9.30 -17.74 -6.47
C LYS A 14 8.24 -16.67 -6.80
N ILE A 15 8.25 -16.14 -8.02
CA ILE A 15 7.18 -15.25 -8.49
C ILE A 15 5.84 -16.00 -8.40
N SER A 16 4.80 -15.30 -7.95
CA SER A 16 3.45 -15.88 -7.89
C SER A 16 2.95 -16.32 -9.27
N ASP A 17 2.26 -17.46 -9.31
CA ASP A 17 1.63 -18.00 -10.52
C ASP A 17 0.50 -17.08 -11.05
N GLN A 18 0.04 -16.12 -10.25
CA GLN A 18 -0.95 -15.11 -10.65
C GLN A 18 -0.32 -13.91 -11.40
N ILE A 19 1.01 -13.85 -11.47
CA ILE A 19 1.76 -12.83 -12.21
C ILE A 19 2.21 -13.40 -13.55
N ASN A 20 1.93 -12.70 -14.64
CA ASN A 20 2.58 -13.02 -15.91
C ASN A 20 4.06 -12.59 -15.83
N ALA A 21 4.94 -13.54 -15.53
CA ALA A 21 6.36 -13.28 -15.26
C ALA A 21 7.07 -12.65 -16.48
N GLU A 22 6.72 -13.04 -17.71
CA GLU A 22 7.35 -12.50 -18.93
C GLU A 22 7.01 -11.01 -19.10
N ARG A 23 5.73 -10.64 -18.99
CA ARG A 23 5.28 -9.24 -19.10
C ARG A 23 5.82 -8.39 -17.94
N PHE A 24 5.82 -8.95 -16.74
CA PHE A 24 6.36 -8.29 -15.56
C PHE A 24 7.87 -8.00 -15.72
N VAL A 25 8.66 -8.98 -16.11
CA VAL A 25 10.11 -8.78 -16.31
C VAL A 25 10.39 -7.81 -17.47
N ALA A 26 9.65 -7.92 -18.57
CA ALA A 26 9.78 -7.00 -19.70
C ALA A 26 9.48 -5.53 -19.32
N SER A 27 8.57 -5.29 -18.36
CA SER A 27 8.22 -3.92 -17.95
C SER A 27 9.36 -3.14 -17.32
N HIS A 28 10.38 -3.82 -16.77
CA HIS A 28 11.56 -3.17 -16.19
C HIS A 28 12.46 -2.45 -17.20
N GLN A 29 12.20 -2.61 -18.50
CA GLN A 29 12.87 -1.83 -19.55
C GLN A 29 12.30 -0.42 -19.73
N THR A 30 11.13 -0.16 -19.18
CA THR A 30 10.41 1.10 -19.32
C THR A 30 10.34 1.79 -17.96
N GLN A 31 10.63 3.08 -17.96
CA GLN A 31 10.52 3.83 -16.70
C GLN A 31 9.06 3.95 -16.26
N PRO A 32 8.77 3.73 -14.97
CA PRO A 32 7.45 3.97 -14.41
C PRO A 32 7.01 5.43 -14.58
N LEU A 33 5.72 5.64 -14.77
CA LEU A 33 5.11 6.95 -14.81
C LEU A 33 5.01 7.57 -13.40
N LEU A 34 4.84 8.89 -13.35
CA LEU A 34 4.40 9.60 -12.16
C LEU A 34 2.88 9.58 -12.13
N PHE A 35 2.30 9.12 -11.03
CA PHE A 35 0.84 9.11 -10.84
C PHE A 35 0.44 10.02 -9.70
N ILE A 36 -0.71 10.68 -9.86
CA ILE A 36 -1.42 11.33 -8.78
C ILE A 36 -2.81 10.75 -8.62
N ARG A 37 -3.26 10.71 -7.39
CA ARG A 37 -4.67 10.54 -7.04
C ARG A 37 -5.26 11.88 -6.67
N ILE A 38 -6.30 12.30 -7.39
CA ILE A 38 -7.04 13.51 -7.08
C ILE A 38 -7.93 13.23 -5.87
N ARG A 39 -7.92 14.12 -4.90
CA ARG A 39 -8.75 14.00 -3.70
C ARG A 39 -10.22 14.33 -4.00
N PRO A 40 -11.15 13.84 -3.18
CA PRO A 40 -12.57 14.13 -3.36
C PRO A 40 -12.85 15.62 -3.57
N TRP A 41 -13.70 15.93 -4.54
CA TRP A 41 -14.16 17.29 -4.87
C TRP A 41 -13.10 18.25 -5.41
N GLN A 42 -11.92 17.76 -5.83
CA GLN A 42 -10.83 18.62 -6.31
C GLN A 42 -10.58 18.52 -7.83
N LYS A 43 -11.31 17.66 -8.55
CA LYS A 43 -10.98 17.30 -9.94
C LYS A 43 -10.98 18.51 -10.88
N GLU A 44 -12.03 19.30 -10.88
CA GLU A 44 -12.16 20.47 -11.75
C GLU A 44 -11.03 21.48 -11.47
N LYS A 45 -10.78 21.77 -10.20
CA LYS A 45 -9.70 22.68 -9.78
C LYS A 45 -8.32 22.20 -10.19
N VAL A 46 -8.05 20.89 -10.07
CA VAL A 46 -6.77 20.29 -10.51
C VAL A 46 -6.61 20.42 -12.01
N ILE A 47 -7.66 20.12 -12.79
CA ILE A 47 -7.64 20.26 -14.25
C ILE A 47 -7.35 21.70 -14.67
N GLU A 48 -8.02 22.69 -14.09
CA GLU A 48 -7.82 24.11 -14.35
C GLU A 48 -6.36 24.54 -14.08
N LYS A 49 -5.80 24.11 -12.95
CA LYS A 49 -4.42 24.40 -12.58
C LYS A 49 -3.39 23.77 -13.51
N LEU A 50 -3.60 22.51 -13.91
CA LEU A 50 -2.72 21.82 -14.87
C LEU A 50 -2.77 22.50 -16.24
N ALA A 51 -3.95 22.89 -16.71
CA ALA A 51 -4.13 23.63 -17.96
C ALA A 51 -3.42 25.00 -17.91
N ALA A 52 -3.60 25.76 -16.84
CA ALA A 52 -2.94 27.05 -16.65
C ALA A 52 -1.41 26.95 -16.62
N ALA A 53 -0.88 25.82 -16.13
CA ALA A 53 0.55 25.54 -16.08
C ALA A 53 1.08 24.87 -17.37
N ASN A 54 0.24 24.61 -18.38
CA ASN A 54 0.56 23.85 -19.59
C ASN A 54 1.18 22.47 -19.27
N ILE A 55 0.69 21.79 -18.25
CA ILE A 55 1.13 20.45 -17.88
C ILE A 55 0.22 19.41 -18.52
N GLU A 56 0.78 18.60 -19.41
CA GLU A 56 0.08 17.49 -20.05
C GLU A 56 -0.07 16.32 -19.10
N TYR A 57 -1.21 15.66 -19.14
CA TYR A 57 -1.53 14.46 -18.35
C TYR A 57 -2.39 13.48 -19.13
N LYS A 58 -2.41 12.24 -18.68
CA LYS A 58 -3.35 11.22 -19.13
C LYS A 58 -4.23 10.78 -17.98
N GLU A 59 -5.54 10.88 -18.11
CA GLU A 59 -6.45 10.24 -17.15
C GLU A 59 -6.43 8.72 -17.40
N VAL A 60 -6.02 7.94 -16.39
CA VAL A 60 -5.83 6.48 -16.49
C VAL A 60 -6.87 5.69 -15.71
N ALA A 61 -7.53 6.34 -14.75
CA ALA A 61 -8.70 5.86 -14.02
C ALA A 61 -9.45 7.06 -13.45
N GLU A 62 -10.64 6.85 -12.90
CA GLU A 62 -11.38 7.92 -12.23
C GLU A 62 -10.51 8.55 -11.12
N ASN A 63 -10.31 9.87 -11.20
CA ASN A 63 -9.45 10.65 -10.29
C ASN A 63 -7.96 10.22 -10.25
N ALA A 64 -7.48 9.46 -11.24
CA ALA A 64 -6.09 9.04 -11.37
C ALA A 64 -5.47 9.59 -12.65
N PHE A 65 -4.46 10.46 -12.49
CA PHE A 65 -3.73 11.06 -13.61
C PHE A 65 -2.30 10.57 -13.65
N ALA A 66 -1.82 10.29 -14.87
CA ALA A 66 -0.45 9.89 -15.17
C ALA A 66 0.31 10.99 -15.89
N PHE A 67 1.59 11.12 -15.55
CA PHE A 67 2.53 12.09 -16.11
C PHE A 67 3.84 11.40 -16.46
N THR A 68 4.67 12.04 -17.24
CA THR A 68 6.07 11.63 -17.35
C THR A 68 6.75 11.74 -15.99
N ASN A 69 7.70 10.87 -15.71
CA ASN A 69 8.39 10.82 -14.40
C ASN A 69 9.21 12.08 -14.07
N THR A 70 9.48 12.93 -15.06
CA THR A 70 10.19 14.21 -14.90
C THR A 70 9.28 15.39 -14.59
N THR A 71 7.95 15.19 -14.59
CA THR A 71 6.98 16.26 -14.35
C THR A 71 7.04 16.76 -12.91
N SER A 72 7.18 18.07 -12.73
CA SER A 72 7.14 18.73 -11.41
C SER A 72 5.74 19.31 -11.16
N LEU A 73 5.07 18.85 -10.11
CA LEU A 73 3.70 19.25 -9.80
C LEU A 73 3.60 20.22 -8.61
N GLN A 74 4.65 20.31 -7.80
CA GLN A 74 4.66 21.07 -6.54
C GLN A 74 4.46 22.57 -6.67
N ASN A 75 4.75 23.13 -7.85
CA ASN A 75 4.55 24.55 -8.12
C ASN A 75 3.14 24.86 -8.66
N SER A 76 2.40 23.83 -9.07
CA SER A 76 1.10 23.98 -9.74
C SER A 76 -0.05 23.46 -8.90
N LEU A 77 0.19 22.46 -8.05
CA LEU A 77 -0.83 21.83 -7.20
C LEU A 77 -0.47 21.95 -5.72
N GLU A 78 -1.48 22.09 -4.88
CA GLU A 78 -1.36 21.93 -3.42
C GLU A 78 -1.36 20.43 -3.09
N LEU A 79 -0.14 19.82 -3.15
CA LEU A 79 0.00 18.39 -2.89
C LEU A 79 -0.51 18.03 -1.48
N ASN A 80 -1.04 16.82 -1.36
CA ASN A 80 -1.77 16.26 -0.22
C ASN A 80 -3.14 16.92 0.07
N LYS A 81 -3.38 18.15 -0.36
CA LYS A 81 -4.68 18.84 -0.22
C LYS A 81 -5.58 18.65 -1.44
N GLU A 82 -5.06 18.83 -2.64
CA GLU A 82 -5.79 18.71 -3.90
C GLU A 82 -5.56 17.34 -4.57
N ALA A 83 -4.32 16.90 -4.55
CA ALA A 83 -3.90 15.62 -5.11
C ALA A 83 -2.77 15.01 -4.29
N VAL A 84 -2.68 13.70 -4.30
CA VAL A 84 -1.63 12.92 -3.63
C VAL A 84 -0.77 12.25 -4.69
N ILE A 85 0.55 12.45 -4.64
CA ILE A 85 1.47 11.61 -5.43
C ILE A 85 1.40 10.21 -4.85
N GLN A 86 0.87 9.28 -5.65
CA GLN A 86 0.62 7.92 -5.25
C GLN A 86 0.57 7.01 -6.48
N ASP A 87 1.30 5.89 -6.46
CA ASP A 87 1.27 4.94 -7.57
C ASP A 87 -0.16 4.44 -7.87
N LEU A 88 -0.43 4.13 -9.13
CA LEU A 88 -1.76 3.75 -9.61
C LEU A 88 -2.33 2.55 -8.85
N ASN A 89 -1.53 1.53 -8.58
CA ASN A 89 -2.00 0.35 -7.87
C ASN A 89 -2.08 0.53 -6.35
N SER A 90 -1.29 1.46 -5.79
CA SER A 90 -1.54 1.92 -4.41
C SER A 90 -2.90 2.61 -4.28
N GLN A 91 -3.35 3.36 -5.32
CA GLN A 91 -4.69 3.96 -5.38
C GLN A 91 -5.77 2.88 -5.50
N ALA A 92 -5.52 1.84 -6.32
CA ALA A 92 -6.46 0.75 -6.57
C ALA A 92 -6.78 -0.09 -5.31
N LEU A 93 -5.97 -0.04 -4.24
CA LEU A 93 -6.29 -0.62 -2.94
C LEU A 93 -7.62 -0.11 -2.37
N ALA A 94 -8.13 1.05 -2.83
CA ALA A 94 -9.47 1.54 -2.50
C ALA A 94 -10.55 0.48 -2.76
N GLN A 95 -10.40 -0.39 -3.76
CA GLN A 95 -11.33 -1.48 -4.06
C GLN A 95 -11.49 -2.46 -2.90
N LEU A 96 -10.43 -2.72 -2.12
CA LEU A 96 -10.50 -3.57 -0.94
C LEU A 96 -11.00 -2.79 0.28
N LEU A 97 -10.66 -1.51 0.41
CA LEU A 97 -11.16 -0.65 1.48
C LEU A 97 -12.69 -0.49 1.45
N LEU A 98 -13.28 -0.41 0.26
CA LEU A 98 -14.73 -0.31 0.06
C LEU A 98 -15.50 -1.57 0.50
N LEU A 99 -14.82 -2.70 0.68
CA LEU A 99 -15.42 -3.94 1.20
C LEU A 99 -15.46 -3.98 2.73
N VAL A 100 -14.74 -3.07 3.41
CA VAL A 100 -14.73 -3.00 4.88
C VAL A 100 -16.02 -2.32 5.34
N PRO A 101 -16.85 -2.98 6.18
CA PRO A 101 -18.07 -2.37 6.68
C PRO A 101 -17.78 -1.12 7.52
N THR A 102 -18.47 -0.03 7.22
CA THR A 102 -18.44 1.20 8.02
C THR A 102 -19.79 1.41 8.70
N SER A 103 -19.82 2.18 9.78
CA SER A 103 -21.03 2.50 10.53
C SER A 103 -21.32 3.99 10.47
N VAL A 104 -22.60 4.34 10.23
CA VAL A 104 -23.04 5.74 10.32
C VAL A 104 -23.19 6.19 11.76
N ALA A 105 -23.56 5.26 12.66
CA ALA A 105 -23.86 5.56 14.06
C ALA A 105 -22.61 5.83 14.91
N HIS A 106 -21.53 5.10 14.67
CA HIS A 106 -20.30 5.21 15.46
C HIS A 106 -19.06 5.13 14.58
N PRO A 107 -18.02 5.98 14.81
CA PRO A 107 -16.77 5.88 14.11
C PRO A 107 -16.10 4.52 14.34
N ILE A 108 -15.72 3.83 13.27
CA ILE A 108 -14.91 2.63 13.37
C ILE A 108 -13.46 2.99 13.70
N GLN A 109 -12.84 2.20 14.58
CA GLN A 109 -11.44 2.39 14.96
C GLN A 109 -10.57 1.73 13.91
N VAL A 110 -9.77 2.52 13.22
CA VAL A 110 -8.87 2.09 12.13
C VAL A 110 -7.43 2.25 12.57
N TRP A 111 -6.62 1.22 12.39
CA TRP A 111 -5.19 1.30 12.65
C TRP A 111 -4.39 1.06 11.39
N ASP A 112 -3.61 2.08 10.98
CA ASP A 112 -2.55 1.96 9.98
C ASP A 112 -1.27 1.55 10.69
N ALA A 113 -0.98 0.26 10.67
CA ALA A 113 0.05 -0.36 11.51
C ALA A 113 1.48 -0.09 11.01
N CYS A 114 1.65 0.17 9.71
CA CYS A 114 2.93 0.50 9.06
C CYS A 114 2.71 1.74 8.18
N ALA A 115 2.37 2.87 8.78
CA ALA A 115 1.85 4.04 8.09
C ALA A 115 2.84 4.71 7.13
N ALA A 116 4.14 4.47 7.31
CA ALA A 116 5.21 5.11 6.55
C ALA A 116 4.96 6.63 6.44
N SER A 117 4.98 7.20 5.24
CA SER A 117 4.75 8.63 5.02
C SER A 117 3.26 9.04 4.94
N GLY A 118 2.31 8.18 5.30
CA GLY A 118 0.88 8.52 5.38
C GLY A 118 0.11 8.54 4.05
N GLY A 119 0.72 8.12 2.94
CA GLY A 119 0.04 8.14 1.63
C GLY A 119 -1.19 7.24 1.56
N LYS A 120 -1.11 6.03 2.12
CA LYS A 120 -2.23 5.08 2.21
C LYS A 120 -3.21 5.47 3.33
N THR A 121 -2.72 6.14 4.38
CA THR A 121 -3.58 6.77 5.41
C THR A 121 -4.54 7.79 4.78
N ILE A 122 -4.03 8.68 3.89
CA ILE A 122 -4.88 9.64 3.16
C ILE A 122 -5.87 8.90 2.25
N LEU A 123 -5.46 7.81 1.60
CA LEU A 123 -6.36 6.98 0.80
C LEU A 123 -7.52 6.41 1.64
N MET A 124 -7.23 5.83 2.80
CA MET A 124 -8.25 5.30 3.71
C MET A 124 -9.23 6.39 4.14
N PHE A 125 -8.73 7.58 4.50
CA PHE A 125 -9.57 8.71 4.91
C PHE A 125 -10.48 9.20 3.78
N ASP A 126 -9.98 9.23 2.54
CA ASP A 126 -10.75 9.66 1.37
C ASP A 126 -11.77 8.61 0.90
N THR A 127 -11.54 7.32 1.21
CA THR A 127 -12.35 6.21 0.72
C THR A 127 -13.41 5.75 1.73
N MET A 128 -13.06 5.76 3.03
CA MET A 128 -13.89 5.21 4.09
C MET A 128 -14.60 6.33 4.85
N SER A 129 -15.87 6.15 5.15
CA SER A 129 -16.64 7.12 5.92
C SER A 129 -16.60 6.82 7.41
N ASN A 130 -16.69 7.90 8.23
CA ASN A 130 -16.84 7.82 9.69
C ASN A 130 -15.78 6.93 10.36
N ILE A 131 -14.52 7.21 10.10
CA ILE A 131 -13.37 6.49 10.66
C ILE A 131 -12.62 7.33 11.69
N ARG A 132 -12.05 6.66 12.69
CA ARG A 132 -11.11 7.23 13.65
C ARG A 132 -9.77 6.53 13.49
N MET A 133 -8.79 7.25 12.97
CA MET A 133 -7.50 6.70 12.55
C MET A 133 -6.45 6.75 13.65
N HIS A 134 -5.73 5.66 13.79
CA HIS A 134 -4.53 5.51 14.59
C HIS A 134 -3.40 5.09 13.68
N LEU A 135 -2.22 5.65 13.86
CA LEU A 135 -1.05 5.38 13.03
C LEU A 135 0.11 4.89 13.87
N SER A 136 0.88 3.97 13.31
CA SER A 136 2.19 3.62 13.83
C SER A 136 3.20 3.33 12.71
N ASP A 137 4.47 3.49 13.04
CA ASP A 137 5.63 3.04 12.26
C ASP A 137 6.80 2.89 13.24
N ILE A 138 7.77 2.06 12.93
CA ILE A 138 8.98 1.91 13.74
C ILE A 138 9.92 3.13 13.65
N ARG A 139 9.74 3.99 12.66
CA ARG A 139 10.64 5.11 12.34
C ARG A 139 9.99 6.44 12.72
N GLU A 140 10.41 7.03 13.82
CA GLU A 140 9.91 8.34 14.30
C GLU A 140 10.01 9.44 13.22
N SER A 141 11.12 9.51 12.50
CA SER A 141 11.32 10.52 11.45
C SER A 141 10.33 10.41 10.30
N ILE A 142 9.86 9.21 9.98
CA ILE A 142 8.84 8.98 8.96
C ILE A 142 7.46 9.35 9.47
N LEU A 143 7.15 9.08 10.74
CA LEU A 143 5.91 9.52 11.38
C LEU A 143 5.80 11.04 11.44
N TYR A 144 6.90 11.75 11.68
CA TYR A 144 6.91 13.21 11.59
C TYR A 144 6.54 13.71 10.18
N ASN A 145 7.07 13.08 9.14
CA ASN A 145 6.70 13.40 7.76
C ASN A 145 5.23 13.03 7.45
N ALA A 146 4.74 11.92 8.00
CA ALA A 146 3.34 11.52 7.87
C ALA A 146 2.42 12.56 8.52
N ASP A 147 2.73 13.00 9.75
CA ASP A 147 1.93 14.00 10.45
C ASP A 147 1.84 15.31 9.65
N LYS A 148 2.95 15.81 9.13
CA LYS A 148 2.96 16.98 8.25
C LYS A 148 2.08 16.80 7.01
N ARG A 149 2.20 15.67 6.32
CA ARG A 149 1.37 15.35 5.15
C ARG A 149 -0.11 15.27 5.48
N LEU A 150 -0.45 14.68 6.62
CA LEU A 150 -1.83 14.58 7.07
C LEU A 150 -2.40 15.95 7.43
N GLN A 151 -1.62 16.83 8.06
CA GLN A 151 -2.02 18.21 8.32
C GLN A 151 -2.29 18.98 7.01
N GLU A 152 -1.43 18.85 6.00
CA GLU A 152 -1.64 19.41 4.66
C GLU A 152 -2.93 18.85 4.01
N ALA A 153 -3.22 17.57 4.25
CA ALA A 153 -4.43 16.90 3.79
C ALA A 153 -5.69 17.29 4.59
N GLY A 154 -5.56 18.05 5.69
CA GLY A 154 -6.66 18.38 6.60
C GLY A 154 -7.12 17.21 7.46
N ILE A 155 -6.26 16.20 7.66
CA ILE A 155 -6.55 14.98 8.42
C ILE A 155 -5.89 15.07 9.80
N ARG A 156 -6.64 14.76 10.86
CA ARG A 156 -6.13 14.67 12.23
C ARG A 156 -6.32 13.25 12.74
N PRO A 157 -5.26 12.46 12.86
CA PRO A 157 -5.33 11.13 13.45
C PRO A 157 -5.65 11.20 14.95
N ALA A 158 -6.25 10.14 15.49
CA ALA A 158 -6.55 10.02 16.92
C ALA A 158 -5.28 9.74 17.75
N SER A 159 -4.32 9.04 17.18
CA SER A 159 -2.98 8.85 17.74
C SER A 159 -1.95 8.58 16.65
N VAL A 160 -0.71 8.98 16.93
CA VAL A 160 0.47 8.63 16.14
C VAL A 160 1.50 8.09 17.13
N GLN A 161 2.01 6.88 16.92
CA GLN A 161 2.87 6.19 17.87
C GLN A 161 4.03 5.50 17.16
N GLU A 162 5.22 5.62 17.71
CA GLU A 162 6.35 4.78 17.33
C GLU A 162 6.17 3.41 17.96
N ILE A 163 6.05 2.37 17.12
CA ILE A 163 5.85 0.98 17.57
C ILE A 163 6.72 0.05 16.71
N ASP A 164 7.54 -0.75 17.37
CA ASP A 164 8.17 -1.91 16.75
C ASP A 164 7.19 -3.09 16.81
N LEU A 165 6.61 -3.43 15.66
CA LEU A 165 5.64 -4.52 15.56
C LEU A 165 6.28 -5.91 15.66
N THR A 166 7.60 -6.02 15.70
CA THR A 166 8.30 -7.28 15.94
C THR A 166 8.42 -7.61 17.42
N GLU A 167 8.25 -6.62 18.29
CA GLU A 167 8.31 -6.74 19.73
C GLU A 167 6.91 -6.78 20.35
N ALA A 168 6.81 -7.09 21.63
CA ALA A 168 5.55 -6.99 22.36
C ALA A 168 5.18 -5.52 22.58
N PHE A 169 3.97 -5.15 22.21
CA PHE A 169 3.44 -3.81 22.40
C PHE A 169 2.05 -3.85 23.04
N ASP A 170 1.68 -2.78 23.73
CA ASP A 170 0.38 -2.68 24.42
C ASP A 170 -0.61 -1.87 23.56
N ILE A 171 -1.65 -2.55 23.11
CA ILE A 171 -2.83 -1.92 22.51
C ILE A 171 -4.01 -2.14 23.43
N LYS A 172 -4.44 -1.06 24.11
CA LYS A 172 -5.49 -1.08 25.12
C LYS A 172 -6.85 -1.57 24.61
N LYS A 173 -7.13 -1.39 23.32
CA LYS A 173 -8.41 -1.78 22.71
C LYS A 173 -8.18 -2.24 21.27
N PRO A 174 -8.76 -3.39 20.88
CA PRO A 174 -8.66 -3.86 19.50
C PRO A 174 -9.41 -2.94 18.52
N PHE A 175 -9.03 -3.01 17.25
CA PHE A 175 -9.52 -2.19 16.16
C PHE A 175 -10.60 -2.90 15.35
N ASP A 176 -11.49 -2.12 14.75
CA ASP A 176 -12.50 -2.62 13.81
C ASP A 176 -11.84 -2.96 12.46
N PHE A 177 -10.82 -2.20 12.09
CA PHE A 177 -10.05 -2.43 10.88
C PHE A 177 -8.55 -2.15 11.13
N VAL A 178 -7.70 -3.09 10.72
CA VAL A 178 -6.24 -2.94 10.73
C VAL A 178 -5.74 -2.98 9.29
N PHE A 179 -4.99 -1.95 8.91
CA PHE A 179 -4.29 -1.88 7.64
C PHE A 179 -2.80 -2.16 7.89
N ALA A 180 -2.28 -3.21 7.25
CA ALA A 180 -0.92 -3.70 7.43
C ALA A 180 -0.18 -3.73 6.08
N ASP A 181 0.37 -2.58 5.65
CA ASP A 181 1.30 -2.47 4.52
C ASP A 181 2.71 -2.79 5.01
N VAL A 182 2.99 -4.07 5.16
CA VAL A 182 4.17 -4.56 5.87
C VAL A 182 5.47 -4.39 5.06
N PRO A 183 6.63 -4.27 5.72
CA PRO A 183 7.92 -4.30 5.05
C PRO A 183 8.07 -5.56 4.20
N CYS A 184 8.51 -5.40 2.95
CA CYS A 184 8.66 -6.48 1.99
C CYS A 184 9.86 -6.24 1.06
N SER A 185 10.16 -7.19 0.18
CA SER A 185 11.22 -7.06 -0.83
C SER A 185 11.08 -5.82 -1.72
N GLY A 186 9.86 -5.34 -1.90
CA GLY A 186 9.58 -4.28 -2.87
C GLY A 186 9.66 -4.71 -4.31
N SER A 187 9.70 -6.03 -4.60
CA SER A 187 9.97 -6.56 -5.94
C SER A 187 8.98 -6.10 -7.01
N GLY A 188 7.77 -5.72 -6.62
CA GLY A 188 6.79 -5.13 -7.54
C GLY A 188 7.06 -3.66 -7.91
N THR A 189 8.04 -3.01 -7.25
CA THR A 189 8.40 -1.60 -7.46
C THR A 189 9.81 -1.40 -8.02
N TRP A 190 10.54 -2.48 -8.35
CA TRP A 190 11.93 -2.39 -8.79
C TRP A 190 12.13 -1.70 -10.15
N GLY A 191 11.07 -1.45 -10.89
CA GLY A 191 11.14 -0.51 -12.02
C GLY A 191 11.61 0.90 -11.62
N ARG A 192 11.42 1.30 -10.34
CA ARG A 192 11.90 2.57 -9.75
C ARG A 192 13.29 2.47 -9.12
N THR A 193 13.72 1.26 -8.77
CA THR A 193 15.00 0.94 -8.10
C THR A 193 15.67 -0.25 -8.77
N PRO A 194 16.06 -0.13 -10.07
CA PRO A 194 16.50 -1.26 -10.87
C PRO A 194 17.81 -1.92 -10.38
N GLU A 195 18.56 -1.24 -9.51
CA GLU A 195 19.72 -1.82 -8.83
C GLU A 195 19.36 -3.04 -7.97
N GLN A 196 18.14 -3.14 -7.46
CA GLN A 196 17.69 -4.30 -6.68
C GLN A 196 17.71 -5.60 -7.50
N LEU A 197 17.51 -5.51 -8.81
CA LEU A 197 17.62 -6.66 -9.71
C LEU A 197 18.98 -7.34 -9.68
N ALA A 198 20.04 -6.62 -9.34
CA ALA A 198 21.40 -7.14 -9.28
C ALA A 198 21.80 -7.68 -7.91
N TYR A 199 21.18 -7.22 -6.84
CA TYR A 199 21.68 -7.46 -5.47
C TYR A 199 20.72 -8.25 -4.60
N PHE A 200 19.46 -8.47 -5.01
CA PHE A 200 18.48 -9.18 -4.20
C PHE A 200 18.76 -10.69 -4.13
N THR A 201 18.73 -11.23 -2.94
CA THR A 201 19.10 -12.63 -2.64
C THR A 201 17.99 -13.38 -1.92
N GLU A 202 18.06 -14.71 -1.93
CA GLU A 202 17.14 -15.56 -1.16
C GLU A 202 17.22 -15.32 0.35
N ALA A 203 18.41 -15.03 0.87
CA ALA A 203 18.57 -14.68 2.28
C ALA A 203 17.80 -13.40 2.66
N GLN A 204 17.76 -12.41 1.77
CA GLN A 204 16.96 -11.21 1.98
C GLN A 204 15.46 -11.50 1.92
N LEU A 205 15.00 -12.33 0.96
CA LEU A 205 13.60 -12.76 0.90
C LEU A 205 13.19 -13.46 2.20
N ASN A 206 14.00 -14.40 2.67
CA ASN A 206 13.74 -15.13 3.93
C ASN A 206 13.69 -14.19 5.14
N LYS A 207 14.53 -13.15 5.17
CA LYS A 207 14.49 -12.11 6.22
C LYS A 207 13.15 -11.36 6.21
N TYR A 208 12.65 -10.97 5.04
CA TYR A 208 11.36 -10.29 4.94
C TYR A 208 10.19 -11.19 5.32
N THR A 209 10.17 -12.45 4.88
CA THR A 209 9.10 -13.39 5.25
C THR A 209 9.05 -13.66 6.75
N GLN A 210 10.20 -13.78 7.41
CA GLN A 210 10.29 -13.89 8.88
C GLN A 210 9.78 -12.64 9.57
N LEU A 211 10.20 -11.46 9.12
CA LEU A 211 9.75 -10.17 9.65
C LEU A 211 8.22 -10.01 9.53
N GLN A 212 7.66 -10.33 8.37
CA GLN A 212 6.22 -10.28 8.12
C GLN A 212 5.46 -11.25 9.03
N SER A 213 5.98 -12.45 9.21
CA SER A 213 5.37 -13.44 10.13
C SER A 213 5.33 -12.93 11.58
N GLN A 214 6.40 -12.29 12.06
CA GLN A 214 6.45 -11.70 13.40
C GLN A 214 5.45 -10.55 13.55
N ILE A 215 5.44 -9.63 12.58
CA ILE A 215 4.50 -8.49 12.55
C ILE A 215 3.05 -8.99 12.55
N LEU A 216 2.71 -9.92 11.67
CA LEU A 216 1.35 -10.45 11.58
C LEU A 216 0.94 -11.19 12.85
N HIS A 217 1.84 -11.98 13.47
CA HIS A 217 1.58 -12.63 14.76
C HIS A 217 1.16 -11.62 15.84
N ASN A 218 1.87 -10.49 15.92
CA ASN A 218 1.60 -9.45 16.91
C ASN A 218 0.36 -8.59 16.57
N ILE A 219 0.00 -8.47 15.28
CA ILE A 219 -1.20 -7.74 14.83
C ILE A 219 -2.49 -8.55 15.07
N ILE A 220 -2.47 -9.87 14.93
CA ILE A 220 -3.67 -10.73 15.05
C ILE A 220 -4.53 -10.41 16.29
N PRO A 221 -3.98 -10.26 17.52
CA PRO A 221 -4.78 -9.96 18.71
C PRO A 221 -5.45 -8.58 18.67
N THR A 222 -4.91 -7.64 17.88
CA THR A 222 -5.40 -6.26 17.82
C THR A 222 -6.63 -6.09 16.93
N VAL A 223 -6.97 -7.09 16.14
CA VAL A 223 -8.20 -7.09 15.31
C VAL A 223 -9.36 -7.58 16.17
N LYS A 224 -10.46 -6.84 16.20
CA LYS A 224 -11.71 -7.26 16.87
C LYS A 224 -12.29 -8.53 16.24
N LEU A 225 -13.10 -9.26 16.99
CA LEU A 225 -13.99 -10.27 16.40
C LEU A 225 -14.94 -9.59 15.40
N ASN A 226 -15.12 -10.17 14.22
CA ASN A 226 -15.78 -9.59 13.04
C ASN A 226 -15.12 -8.32 12.50
N GLY A 227 -13.96 -7.94 13.02
CA GLY A 227 -13.12 -6.88 12.45
C GLY A 227 -12.31 -7.41 11.26
N HIS A 228 -11.67 -6.50 10.54
CA HIS A 228 -10.97 -6.81 9.30
C HIS A 228 -9.48 -6.50 9.39
N LEU A 229 -8.69 -7.29 8.70
CA LEU A 229 -7.26 -7.06 8.43
C LEU A 229 -7.05 -6.95 6.93
N LEU A 230 -6.51 -5.83 6.47
CA LEU A 230 -6.02 -5.71 5.09
C LEU A 230 -4.49 -5.83 5.12
N PHE A 231 -4.02 -6.98 4.68
CA PHE A 231 -2.60 -7.27 4.49
C PHE A 231 -2.17 -6.84 3.09
N VAL A 232 -1.11 -6.03 2.99
CA VAL A 232 -0.61 -5.48 1.74
C VAL A 232 0.91 -5.64 1.66
N THR A 233 1.40 -5.92 0.46
CA THR A 233 2.81 -5.84 0.10
C THR A 233 2.98 -5.24 -1.30
N CYS A 234 4.14 -4.69 -1.58
CA CYS A 234 4.58 -4.39 -2.95
C CYS A 234 5.53 -5.48 -3.48
N SER A 235 5.23 -6.73 -3.21
CA SER A 235 6.00 -7.90 -3.65
C SER A 235 5.26 -8.71 -4.71
N VAL A 236 6.02 -9.36 -5.60
CA VAL A 236 5.52 -10.35 -6.55
C VAL A 236 5.80 -11.78 -6.10
N TYR A 237 6.47 -11.96 -4.96
CA TYR A 237 6.83 -13.29 -4.47
C TYR A 237 5.72 -13.94 -3.65
N LYS A 238 5.37 -15.18 -4.00
CA LYS A 238 4.36 -15.95 -3.26
C LYS A 238 4.74 -16.19 -1.79
N ASP A 239 6.03 -16.20 -1.48
CA ASP A 239 6.53 -16.38 -0.12
C ASP A 239 6.15 -15.20 0.79
N GLU A 240 6.06 -13.98 0.25
CA GLU A 240 5.65 -12.77 0.96
C GLU A 240 4.13 -12.51 0.92
N ASN A 241 3.40 -13.15 0.04
CA ASN A 241 1.99 -12.89 -0.27
C ASN A 241 1.11 -14.07 0.13
N GLU A 242 0.91 -15.03 -0.76
CA GLU A 242 -0.03 -16.15 -0.56
C GLU A 242 0.30 -16.96 0.70
N LYS A 243 1.59 -17.24 0.96
CA LYS A 243 1.99 -18.02 2.14
C LYS A 243 1.67 -17.32 3.46
N ASN A 244 1.75 -15.98 3.51
CA ASN A 244 1.33 -15.22 4.69
C ASN A 244 -0.20 -15.30 4.89
N VAL A 245 -0.97 -15.23 3.81
CA VAL A 245 -2.43 -15.41 3.87
C VAL A 245 -2.79 -16.83 4.31
N GLU A 246 -2.15 -17.85 3.76
CA GLU A 246 -2.31 -19.25 4.17
C GLU A 246 -1.98 -19.45 5.66
N ALA A 247 -0.91 -18.85 6.16
CA ALA A 247 -0.55 -18.90 7.57
C ALA A 247 -1.61 -18.23 8.46
N LEU A 248 -2.16 -17.07 8.06
CA LEU A 248 -3.26 -16.40 8.78
C LEU A 248 -4.52 -17.26 8.84
N ILE A 249 -4.88 -17.92 7.72
CA ILE A 249 -6.03 -18.85 7.67
C ILE A 249 -5.77 -20.08 8.54
N ALA A 250 -4.56 -20.62 8.51
CA ALA A 250 -4.18 -21.81 9.31
C ALA A 250 -4.30 -21.58 10.83
N THR A 251 -4.31 -20.33 11.29
CA THR A 251 -4.61 -20.02 12.71
C THR A 251 -6.03 -20.37 13.11
N GLY A 252 -6.96 -20.57 12.17
CA GLY A 252 -8.39 -20.72 12.41
C GLY A 252 -9.09 -19.42 12.82
N LYS A 253 -8.36 -18.29 12.83
CA LYS A 253 -8.89 -17.01 13.31
C LYS A 253 -9.46 -16.13 12.20
N PHE A 254 -9.05 -16.35 10.96
CA PHE A 254 -9.42 -15.53 9.81
C PHE A 254 -10.00 -16.33 8.66
N LYS A 255 -10.91 -15.69 7.93
CA LYS A 255 -11.31 -16.09 6.58
C LYS A 255 -10.95 -15.00 5.57
N VAL A 256 -10.65 -15.37 4.34
CA VAL A 256 -10.42 -14.41 3.26
C VAL A 256 -11.76 -13.85 2.78
N VAL A 257 -11.87 -12.53 2.74
CA VAL A 257 -12.96 -11.81 2.08
C VAL A 257 -12.63 -11.65 0.60
N LYS A 258 -11.43 -11.14 0.32
CA LYS A 258 -10.91 -10.98 -1.04
C LYS A 258 -9.39 -10.87 -1.01
N GLN A 259 -8.72 -11.52 -1.97
CA GLN A 259 -7.30 -11.30 -2.22
C GLN A 259 -7.05 -11.15 -3.73
N GLN A 260 -6.09 -10.32 -4.08
CA GLN A 260 -5.72 -10.11 -5.49
C GLN A 260 -4.37 -9.44 -5.64
N TYR A 261 -3.76 -9.61 -6.81
CA TYR A 261 -2.69 -8.75 -7.29
C TYR A 261 -3.28 -7.55 -8.04
N PHE A 262 -2.69 -6.40 -7.83
CA PHE A 262 -2.89 -5.19 -8.61
C PHE A 262 -1.67 -5.08 -9.53
N THR A 263 -1.81 -5.58 -10.76
CA THR A 263 -0.70 -5.69 -11.70
C THR A 263 -0.50 -4.39 -12.47
N GLY A 264 0.66 -3.77 -12.32
CA GLY A 264 0.98 -2.47 -12.92
C GLY A 264 1.88 -2.52 -14.15
N TYR A 265 2.44 -3.67 -14.47
CA TYR A 265 3.47 -3.81 -15.51
C TYR A 265 2.98 -3.43 -16.92
N ASP A 266 1.68 -3.48 -17.19
CA ASP A 266 1.12 -3.03 -18.48
C ASP A 266 0.81 -1.54 -18.53
N GLN A 267 0.92 -0.85 -17.39
CA GLN A 267 0.56 0.56 -17.22
C GLN A 267 1.73 1.41 -16.73
N GLN A 268 2.95 0.88 -16.75
CA GLN A 268 4.16 1.52 -16.20
C GLN A 268 3.96 1.93 -14.72
N ALA A 269 3.24 1.10 -13.97
CA ALA A 269 2.93 1.27 -12.55
C ALA A 269 3.51 0.12 -11.73
N ASP A 270 3.54 0.30 -10.42
CA ASP A 270 4.00 -0.73 -9.48
C ASP A 270 3.02 -1.93 -9.45
N THR A 271 3.50 -3.09 -9.00
CA THR A 271 2.66 -4.26 -8.75
C THR A 271 2.57 -4.48 -7.24
N LEU A 272 1.34 -4.60 -6.74
CA LEU A 272 1.04 -4.81 -5.33
C LEU A 272 0.18 -6.06 -5.14
N PHE A 273 0.26 -6.64 -3.95
CA PHE A 273 -0.66 -7.65 -3.47
C PHE A 273 -1.50 -7.09 -2.32
N GLY A 274 -2.77 -7.45 -2.26
CA GLY A 274 -3.66 -7.11 -1.17
C GLY A 274 -4.58 -8.27 -0.80
N ALA A 275 -4.71 -8.55 0.49
CA ALA A 275 -5.63 -9.54 1.03
C ALA A 275 -6.44 -8.95 2.17
N LEU A 276 -7.74 -8.83 1.99
CA LEU A 276 -8.70 -8.47 3.01
C LEU A 276 -9.21 -9.73 3.69
N LEU A 277 -9.02 -9.81 5.01
CA LEU A 277 -9.44 -10.91 5.86
C LEU A 277 -10.41 -10.42 6.93
N GLU A 278 -11.36 -11.26 7.33
CA GLU A 278 -12.27 -11.03 8.46
C GLU A 278 -11.91 -11.97 9.61
N LYS A 279 -11.82 -11.43 10.83
CA LYS A 279 -11.57 -12.24 12.02
C LYS A 279 -12.84 -12.93 12.49
N ILE A 280 -12.85 -14.26 12.49
CA ILE A 280 -14.03 -15.10 12.77
C ILE A 280 -14.02 -15.77 14.16
N THR A 281 -12.88 -15.77 14.85
CA THR A 281 -12.76 -16.28 16.23
C THR A 281 -11.85 -15.39 17.07
N ALA A 282 -11.99 -15.46 18.37
CA ALA A 282 -11.22 -14.65 19.33
C ALA A 282 -9.71 -14.96 19.36
#